data_0ce79dfe3768f3d0f18cd9edae3d4096
#
_entry.id   0ce79dfe3768f3d0f18cd9edae3d4096
#
_cell.length_a   1.000
_cell.length_b   1.000
_cell.length_c   1.000
_cell.angle_alpha   90.00
_cell.angle_beta   90.00
_cell.angle_gamma   90.00
#
_symmetry.space_group_name_H-M   'P 1'
#
loop_
_entity.id
_entity.type
_entity.pdbx_description
1 polymer ?
#
loop_
_entity_poly.entity_id
_entity_poly.type
_entity_poly.pdbx_seq_one_letter_code
_entity_poly.pdbx_strand_id
1 'polypeptide(L)'
;LFPVLFRRSAYQVNFYSNQYVLRGKSRGLASQSGLFFLNDSEMSNQLFTSRNEKESIYDKGLIDEFRNSILFTNWKNHNTLDIIHLRGQHIDYAKRYPSDFAVFGESHVQDPSLSKEERNIVAQYDNAVLYNDMILESIISMLEDENVVVIFVADHGNEVFDELHIHGRLFTSPTKSIAKNEYEIPMWIWCSNEYKRLNPQIAKNAMNAVNKPFLIDDIPQVLCYLAGIKSNYLRNERNILSP
;
A
#
# COMPACT_ATOMS: atom_id res chain seq x y z
N LEU A 1 11.71 -3.12 11.22
CA LEU A 1 12.58 -2.07 10.72
C LEU A 1 13.30 -2.46 9.43
N PHE A 2 12.56 -3.02 8.45
CA PHE A 2 13.12 -3.44 7.16
C PHE A 2 13.80 -2.30 6.36
N PRO A 3 13.37 -1.01 6.41
CA PRO A 3 14.07 0.05 5.69
C PRO A 3 15.56 0.16 6.07
N VAL A 4 15.88 -0.06 7.36
CA VAL A 4 17.28 -0.07 7.83
C VAL A 4 18.08 -1.21 7.22
N LEU A 5 17.49 -2.40 7.07
CA LEU A 5 18.15 -3.54 6.42
C LEU A 5 18.47 -3.24 4.96
N PHE A 6 17.53 -2.64 4.25
CA PHE A 6 17.72 -2.23 2.86
C PHE A 6 18.84 -1.18 2.72
N ARG A 7 18.83 -0.14 3.56
CA ARG A 7 19.90 0.87 3.54
C ARG A 7 21.28 0.29 3.84
N ARG A 8 21.36 -0.63 4.81
CA ARG A 8 22.63 -1.34 5.12
C ARG A 8 23.06 -2.28 4.00
N SER A 9 22.17 -2.66 3.10
CA SER A 9 22.43 -3.47 1.91
C SER A 9 22.64 -2.63 0.65
N ALA A 10 22.99 -1.35 0.81
CA ALA A 10 23.28 -0.39 -0.25
C ALA A 10 22.06 -0.05 -1.15
N TYR A 11 20.84 -0.23 -0.66
CA TYR A 11 19.65 0.28 -1.33
C TYR A 11 19.41 1.74 -0.98
N GLN A 12 18.95 2.51 -1.96
CA GLN A 12 18.24 3.75 -1.70
C GLN A 12 16.82 3.39 -1.25
N VAL A 13 16.38 3.96 -0.14
CA VAL A 13 15.03 3.73 0.39
C VAL A 13 14.27 5.04 0.33
N ASN A 14 13.26 5.10 -0.52
CA ASN A 14 12.46 6.29 -0.74
C ASN A 14 11.05 6.07 -0.19
N PHE A 15 10.49 7.09 0.45
CA PHE A 15 9.18 7.02 1.06
C PHE A 15 8.27 8.12 0.52
N TYR A 16 7.28 7.73 -0.25
CA TYR A 16 6.25 8.58 -0.82
C TYR A 16 4.95 8.35 -0.06
N SER A 17 4.44 9.36 0.64
CA SER A 17 3.21 9.24 1.41
C SER A 17 2.22 10.33 1.07
N ASN A 18 0.97 9.93 0.85
CA ASN A 18 -0.15 10.84 0.75
C ASN A 18 -0.97 10.89 2.06
N GLN A 19 -0.41 10.38 3.14
CA GLN A 19 -0.96 10.41 4.49
C GLN A 19 0.04 11.03 5.44
N TYR A 20 0.15 12.36 5.44
CA TYR A 20 0.96 13.02 6.47
C TYR A 20 0.23 13.02 7.79
N VAL A 21 0.95 12.63 8.80
CA VAL A 21 0.57 12.95 10.16
C VAL A 21 0.61 14.46 10.32
N LEU A 22 -0.55 15.02 10.65
CA LEU A 22 -0.80 16.46 10.76
C LEU A 22 0.41 17.21 11.36
N ARG A 23 0.98 18.11 10.59
CA ARG A 23 1.87 19.17 11.10
C ARG A 23 1.02 20.08 11.99
N GLY A 24 0.86 19.77 13.26
CA GLY A 24 0.17 20.69 14.14
C GLY A 24 -0.38 20.03 15.38
N LYS A 25 -0.09 20.64 16.45
CA LYS A 25 -0.72 20.74 17.78
C LYS A 25 -1.47 19.54 18.42
N SER A 26 -1.83 18.50 17.71
CA SER A 26 -2.44 17.28 18.27
C SER A 26 -1.40 16.16 18.43
N ARG A 27 -0.52 16.33 19.41
CA ARG A 27 0.45 15.30 19.81
C ARG A 27 -0.18 13.93 20.14
N GLY A 28 -1.49 13.88 20.36
CA GLY A 28 -2.20 12.65 20.72
C GLY A 28 -2.48 11.72 19.53
N LEU A 29 -2.88 12.24 18.37
CA LEU A 29 -3.22 11.42 17.18
C LEU A 29 -1.98 10.97 16.42
N ALA A 30 -0.94 11.79 16.34
CA ALA A 30 0.32 11.44 15.69
C ALA A 30 1.04 10.27 16.36
N SER A 31 0.97 10.16 17.69
CA SER A 31 1.56 9.04 18.42
C SER A 31 0.78 7.73 18.26
N GLN A 32 -0.49 7.81 17.87
CA GLN A 32 -1.36 6.64 17.67
C GLN A 32 -1.31 6.09 16.24
N SER A 33 -0.91 6.91 15.26
CA SER A 33 -0.91 6.51 13.84
C SER A 33 0.25 5.61 13.42
N GLY A 34 1.23 5.35 14.27
CA GLY A 34 2.44 4.60 13.91
C GLY A 34 3.39 5.32 12.95
N LEU A 35 3.01 6.49 12.45
CA LEU A 35 3.78 7.30 11.51
C LEU A 35 4.54 8.45 12.18
N PHE A 36 4.71 8.42 13.49
CA PHE A 36 5.40 9.46 14.28
C PHE A 36 6.83 9.74 13.77
N PHE A 37 7.48 8.76 13.16
CA PHE A 37 8.82 8.89 12.59
C PHE A 37 8.88 9.88 11.41
N LEU A 38 7.77 10.21 10.78
CA LEU A 38 7.72 11.22 9.71
C LEU A 38 7.93 12.63 10.25
N ASN A 39 7.63 12.85 11.53
CA ASN A 39 7.79 14.15 12.19
C ASN A 39 9.16 14.30 12.89
N ASP A 40 9.91 13.21 13.04
CA ASP A 40 11.26 13.20 13.58
C ASP A 40 12.27 13.12 12.43
N SER A 41 13.00 14.22 12.20
CA SER A 41 13.93 14.31 11.08
C SER A 41 15.11 13.35 11.23
N GLU A 42 15.59 13.11 12.44
CA GLU A 42 16.72 12.20 12.68
C GLU A 42 16.29 10.77 12.39
N MET A 43 15.17 10.32 12.93
CA MET A 43 14.63 9.00 12.68
C MET A 43 14.27 8.81 11.19
N SER A 44 13.65 9.79 10.56
CA SER A 44 13.33 9.76 9.14
C SER A 44 14.58 9.61 8.27
N ASN A 45 15.66 10.34 8.57
CA ASN A 45 16.92 10.25 7.84
C ASN A 45 17.67 8.92 8.06
N GLN A 46 17.44 8.25 9.19
CA GLN A 46 17.97 6.91 9.42
C GLN A 46 17.22 5.85 8.60
N LEU A 47 15.91 6.02 8.38
CA LEU A 47 15.06 5.08 7.67
C LEU A 47 15.11 5.28 6.15
N PHE A 48 15.07 6.52 5.67
CA PHE A 48 14.85 6.86 4.29
C PHE A 48 16.01 7.65 3.68
N THR A 49 16.28 7.42 2.41
CA THR A 49 17.18 8.23 1.58
C THR A 49 16.47 9.52 1.17
N SER A 50 15.21 9.41 0.78
CA SER A 50 14.35 10.53 0.40
C SER A 50 12.90 10.30 0.79
N ARG A 51 12.14 11.38 0.83
CA ARG A 51 10.69 11.35 0.98
C ARG A 51 10.07 12.58 0.31
N ASN A 52 8.80 12.48 -0.08
CA ASN A 52 8.07 13.65 -0.54
C ASN A 52 7.84 14.63 0.65
N GLU A 53 7.67 15.91 0.34
CA GLU A 53 7.50 16.97 1.35
C GLU A 53 6.05 17.35 1.61
N LYS A 54 5.15 17.04 0.64
CA LYS A 54 3.76 17.51 0.66
C LYS A 54 2.82 16.39 0.29
N GLU A 55 1.62 16.43 0.86
CA GLU A 55 0.50 15.64 0.40
C GLU A 55 -0.06 16.20 -0.90
N SER A 56 -0.55 15.31 -1.73
CA SER A 56 -1.38 15.65 -2.90
C SER A 56 -2.86 15.53 -2.55
N ILE A 57 -3.70 16.24 -3.28
CA ILE A 57 -5.17 16.16 -3.09
C ILE A 57 -5.63 14.72 -3.35
N TYR A 58 -5.12 14.11 -4.42
CA TYR A 58 -5.39 12.73 -4.81
C TYR A 58 -4.09 11.95 -4.98
N ASP A 59 -4.16 10.63 -4.89
CA ASP A 59 -2.99 9.74 -5.02
C ASP A 59 -2.29 9.85 -6.37
N LYS A 60 -3.00 10.28 -7.43
CA LYS A 60 -2.37 10.58 -8.72
C LYS A 60 -1.22 11.58 -8.60
N GLY A 61 -1.39 12.63 -7.81
CA GLY A 61 -0.32 13.62 -7.62
C GLY A 61 0.92 13.05 -6.94
N LEU A 62 0.74 12.08 -6.01
CA LEU A 62 1.86 11.35 -5.43
C LEU A 62 2.59 10.50 -6.47
N ILE A 63 1.85 9.85 -7.37
CA ILE A 63 2.44 9.04 -8.44
C ILE A 63 3.15 9.92 -9.47
N ASP A 64 2.63 11.10 -9.77
CA ASP A 64 3.31 12.07 -10.64
C ASP A 64 4.64 12.53 -10.02
N GLU A 65 4.71 12.71 -8.69
CA GLU A 65 5.96 13.01 -7.97
C GLU A 65 6.94 11.82 -8.01
N PHE A 66 6.46 10.62 -7.78
CA PHE A 66 7.26 9.38 -7.92
C PHE A 66 7.82 9.24 -9.33
N ARG A 67 7.01 9.41 -10.36
CA ARG A 67 7.43 9.40 -11.78
C ARG A 67 8.55 10.40 -12.04
N ASN A 68 8.38 11.63 -11.59
CA ASN A 68 9.39 12.66 -11.75
C ASN A 68 10.70 12.27 -11.05
N SER A 69 10.63 11.71 -9.86
CA SER A 69 11.81 11.26 -9.13
C SER A 69 12.58 10.18 -9.90
N ILE A 70 11.89 9.21 -10.50
CA ILE A 70 12.51 8.18 -11.35
C ILE A 70 13.22 8.80 -12.57
N LEU A 71 12.58 9.78 -13.21
CA LEU A 71 13.11 10.42 -14.42
C LEU A 71 14.34 11.30 -14.13
N PHE A 72 14.38 11.97 -12.98
CA PHE A 72 15.45 12.92 -12.63
C PHE A 72 16.57 12.33 -11.79
N THR A 73 16.32 11.21 -11.09
CA THR A 73 17.35 10.49 -10.37
C THR A 73 17.96 9.42 -11.30
N ASN A 74 19.22 9.11 -11.11
CA ASN A 74 19.89 8.03 -11.84
C ASN A 74 19.41 6.64 -11.32
N TRP A 75 18.08 6.50 -11.21
CA TRP A 75 17.37 5.38 -10.58
C TRP A 75 17.84 4.01 -11.09
N LYS A 76 18.08 3.90 -12.42
CA LYS A 76 18.56 2.65 -13.06
C LYS A 76 19.95 2.20 -12.57
N ASN A 77 20.74 3.08 -12.00
CA ASN A 77 22.09 2.78 -11.52
C ASN A 77 22.16 2.40 -10.05
N HIS A 78 21.03 2.35 -9.36
CA HIS A 78 20.93 2.04 -7.94
C HIS A 78 19.87 0.97 -7.68
N ASN A 79 20.13 0.11 -6.69
CA ASN A 79 19.07 -0.70 -6.12
C ASN A 79 18.19 0.21 -5.26
N THR A 80 16.89 0.22 -5.51
CA THR A 80 15.93 1.04 -4.76
C THR A 80 14.87 0.18 -4.07
N LEU A 81 14.39 0.68 -2.95
CA LEU A 81 13.15 0.30 -2.33
C LEU A 81 12.28 1.54 -2.26
N ASP A 82 11.29 1.61 -3.11
CA ASP A 82 10.32 2.70 -3.15
C ASP A 82 9.05 2.28 -2.42
N ILE A 83 8.73 2.96 -1.33
CA ILE A 83 7.54 2.71 -0.51
C ILE A 83 6.54 3.78 -0.86
N ILE A 84 5.42 3.39 -1.49
CA ILE A 84 4.35 4.30 -1.90
C ILE A 84 3.16 4.07 -0.98
N HIS A 85 2.94 5.00 -0.08
CA HIS A 85 1.86 4.96 0.92
C HIS A 85 0.69 5.79 0.44
N LEU A 86 -0.25 5.13 -0.22
CA LEU A 86 -1.44 5.74 -0.80
C LEU A 86 -2.46 6.09 0.30
N ARG A 87 -3.34 7.04 0.02
CA ARG A 87 -4.54 7.28 0.81
C ARG A 87 -5.62 6.23 0.52
N GLY A 88 -5.63 5.72 -0.71
CA GLY A 88 -6.50 4.64 -1.14
C GLY A 88 -7.97 4.90 -0.84
N GLN A 89 -8.63 3.89 -0.24
CA GLN A 89 -10.04 3.92 0.14
C GLN A 89 -10.28 4.41 1.58
N HIS A 90 -9.41 5.28 2.12
CA HIS A 90 -9.61 5.83 3.47
C HIS A 90 -10.93 6.61 3.56
N ILE A 91 -11.62 6.52 4.70
CA ILE A 91 -12.91 7.16 4.95
C ILE A 91 -12.92 8.66 4.58
N ASP A 92 -13.99 9.20 4.30
CA ASP A 92 -14.63 10.10 3.34
C ASP A 92 -14.29 9.66 1.91
N TYR A 93 -14.83 8.53 1.48
CA TYR A 93 -14.56 7.90 0.18
C TYR A 93 -14.71 8.86 -1.01
N ALA A 94 -15.73 9.73 -1.00
CA ALA A 94 -15.95 10.73 -2.04
C ALA A 94 -14.79 11.74 -2.21
N LYS A 95 -13.89 11.82 -1.22
CA LYS A 95 -12.69 12.68 -1.29
C LYS A 95 -11.45 11.94 -1.81
N ARG A 96 -11.58 10.68 -2.20
CA ARG A 96 -10.43 9.87 -2.65
C ARG A 96 -10.15 9.98 -4.14
N TYR A 97 -11.09 10.51 -4.93
CA TYR A 97 -11.02 10.66 -6.38
C TYR A 97 -11.60 12.02 -6.82
N PRO A 98 -11.21 12.53 -8.01
CA PRO A 98 -11.84 13.72 -8.59
C PRO A 98 -13.33 13.47 -8.88
N SER A 99 -14.18 14.48 -8.69
CA SER A 99 -15.63 14.31 -8.83
C SER A 99 -16.07 13.92 -10.26
N ASP A 100 -15.31 14.29 -11.27
CA ASP A 100 -15.52 13.95 -12.69
C ASP A 100 -15.07 12.50 -13.01
N PHE A 101 -14.37 11.84 -12.11
CA PHE A 101 -14.00 10.42 -12.21
C PHE A 101 -15.13 9.49 -11.76
N ALA A 102 -16.13 9.98 -11.02
CA ALA A 102 -17.19 9.15 -10.48
C ALA A 102 -18.01 8.44 -11.56
N VAL A 103 -17.96 7.10 -11.58
CA VAL A 103 -18.68 6.22 -12.51
C VAL A 103 -19.93 5.66 -11.85
N PHE A 104 -19.83 5.31 -10.58
CA PHE A 104 -20.90 4.69 -9.81
C PHE A 104 -21.69 5.72 -9.04
N GLY A 105 -23.01 5.57 -9.04
CA GLY A 105 -23.95 6.30 -8.20
C GLY A 105 -24.86 5.32 -7.46
N GLU A 106 -25.74 5.81 -6.60
CA GLU A 106 -26.62 5.01 -5.74
C GLU A 106 -27.46 3.99 -6.50
N SER A 107 -27.84 4.29 -7.75
CA SER A 107 -28.64 3.41 -8.62
C SER A 107 -27.88 2.17 -9.12
N HIS A 108 -26.55 2.15 -9.03
CA HIS A 108 -25.73 1.01 -9.42
C HIS A 108 -25.64 -0.04 -8.30
N VAL A 109 -25.94 0.34 -7.06
CA VAL A 109 -25.91 -0.55 -5.89
C VAL A 109 -27.25 -1.27 -5.77
N GLN A 110 -27.26 -2.58 -6.00
CA GLN A 110 -28.48 -3.41 -6.13
C GLN A 110 -28.92 -4.06 -4.80
N ASP A 111 -28.52 -3.52 -3.65
CA ASP A 111 -28.94 -4.04 -2.36
C ASP A 111 -30.20 -3.32 -1.86
N PRO A 112 -31.37 -4.02 -1.80
CA PRO A 112 -32.61 -3.43 -1.34
C PRO A 112 -32.68 -3.22 0.18
N SER A 113 -31.77 -3.82 0.94
CA SER A 113 -31.70 -3.66 2.41
C SER A 113 -31.11 -2.31 2.80
N LEU A 114 -30.35 -1.67 1.88
CA LEU A 114 -29.70 -0.40 2.13
C LEU A 114 -30.60 0.79 1.81
N SER A 115 -30.56 1.80 2.63
CA SER A 115 -31.15 3.12 2.34
C SER A 115 -30.47 3.77 1.14
N LYS A 116 -31.06 4.84 0.61
CA LYS A 116 -30.46 5.61 -0.49
C LYS A 116 -29.12 6.20 -0.10
N GLU A 117 -28.99 6.68 1.13
CA GLU A 117 -27.77 7.26 1.68
C GLU A 117 -26.66 6.21 1.80
N GLU A 118 -26.99 5.01 2.29
CA GLU A 118 -26.03 3.90 2.39
C GLU A 118 -25.57 3.43 1.01
N ARG A 119 -26.48 3.24 0.05
CA ARG A 119 -26.11 2.95 -1.34
C ARG A 119 -25.19 4.00 -1.96
N ASN A 120 -25.43 5.28 -1.64
CA ASN A 120 -24.54 6.34 -2.11
C ASN A 120 -23.12 6.22 -1.50
N ILE A 121 -23.00 5.84 -0.23
CA ILE A 121 -21.70 5.60 0.42
C ILE A 121 -20.99 4.40 -0.22
N VAL A 122 -21.70 3.30 -0.49
CA VAL A 122 -21.14 2.15 -1.22
C VAL A 122 -20.63 2.57 -2.59
N ALA A 123 -21.44 3.32 -3.36
CA ALA A 123 -21.02 3.82 -4.68
C ALA A 123 -19.77 4.73 -4.60
N GLN A 124 -19.64 5.54 -3.56
CA GLN A 124 -18.44 6.34 -3.33
C GLN A 124 -17.22 5.45 -3.03
N TYR A 125 -17.40 4.38 -2.26
CA TYR A 125 -16.34 3.41 -2.00
C TYR A 125 -15.91 2.71 -3.28
N ASP A 126 -16.84 2.25 -4.10
CA ASP A 126 -16.57 1.59 -5.39
C ASP A 126 -15.80 2.52 -6.34
N ASN A 127 -16.16 3.80 -6.41
CA ASN A 127 -15.39 4.79 -7.18
C ASN A 127 -13.97 4.97 -6.63
N ALA A 128 -13.79 4.95 -5.31
CA ALA A 128 -12.46 5.03 -4.69
C ALA A 128 -11.62 3.79 -5.00
N VAL A 129 -12.21 2.59 -5.02
CA VAL A 129 -11.56 1.33 -5.44
C VAL A 129 -11.14 1.42 -6.90
N LEU A 130 -12.05 1.83 -7.79
CA LEU A 130 -11.77 1.98 -9.22
C LEU A 130 -10.64 3.00 -9.47
N TYR A 131 -10.63 4.11 -8.73
CA TYR A 131 -9.57 5.11 -8.84
C TYR A 131 -8.22 4.57 -8.36
N ASN A 132 -8.22 3.82 -7.27
CA ASN A 132 -7.01 3.18 -6.76
C ASN A 132 -6.46 2.13 -7.73
N ASP A 133 -7.33 1.36 -8.40
CA ASP A 133 -6.94 0.39 -9.43
C ASP A 133 -6.24 1.08 -10.61
N MET A 134 -6.78 2.19 -11.09
CA MET A 134 -6.12 3.04 -12.11
C MET A 134 -4.74 3.56 -11.64
N ILE A 135 -4.61 3.92 -10.37
CA ILE A 135 -3.32 4.34 -9.80
C ILE A 135 -2.31 3.19 -9.83
N LEU A 136 -2.73 1.99 -9.42
CA LEU A 136 -1.87 0.79 -9.41
C LEU A 136 -1.47 0.38 -10.83
N GLU A 137 -2.40 0.42 -11.79
CA GLU A 137 -2.10 0.20 -13.21
C GLU A 137 -1.05 1.19 -13.71
N SER A 138 -1.17 2.47 -13.38
CA SER A 138 -0.21 3.49 -13.80
C SER A 138 1.20 3.26 -13.24
N ILE A 139 1.33 2.70 -12.03
CA ILE A 139 2.62 2.31 -11.45
C ILE A 139 3.21 1.13 -12.22
N ILE A 140 2.42 0.09 -12.48
CA ILE A 140 2.86 -1.10 -13.22
C ILE A 140 3.32 -0.72 -14.62
N SER A 141 2.50 0.04 -15.37
CA SER A 141 2.80 0.47 -16.75
C SER A 141 4.07 1.33 -16.83
N MET A 142 4.36 2.10 -15.78
CA MET A 142 5.59 2.90 -15.71
C MET A 142 6.85 2.03 -15.54
N LEU A 143 6.71 0.86 -14.94
CA LEU A 143 7.82 0.02 -14.48
C LEU A 143 7.96 -1.30 -15.26
N GLU A 144 7.09 -1.58 -16.22
CA GLU A 144 6.98 -2.91 -16.88
C GLU A 144 8.24 -3.33 -17.62
N ASP A 145 9.00 -2.39 -18.17
CA ASP A 145 10.24 -2.64 -18.90
C ASP A 145 11.49 -2.69 -18.00
N GLU A 146 11.34 -2.48 -16.70
CA GLU A 146 12.43 -2.42 -15.76
C GLU A 146 12.60 -3.74 -14.97
N ASN A 147 13.75 -3.95 -14.35
CA ASN A 147 13.96 -5.09 -13.43
C ASN A 147 13.35 -4.78 -12.07
N VAL A 148 12.05 -5.05 -11.89
CA VAL A 148 11.29 -4.62 -10.72
C VAL A 148 10.28 -5.66 -10.25
N VAL A 149 10.01 -5.62 -8.94
CA VAL A 149 8.88 -6.27 -8.28
C VAL A 149 8.02 -5.21 -7.61
N VAL A 150 6.72 -5.28 -7.82
CA VAL A 150 5.72 -4.46 -7.12
C VAL A 150 4.95 -5.35 -6.15
N ILE A 151 4.87 -4.94 -4.90
CA ILE A 151 4.02 -5.57 -3.89
C ILE A 151 2.94 -4.56 -3.52
N PHE A 152 1.69 -4.94 -3.70
CA PHE A 152 0.55 -4.22 -3.15
C PHE A 152 0.03 -4.96 -1.93
N VAL A 153 -0.29 -4.22 -0.90
CA VAL A 153 -0.96 -4.72 0.30
C VAL A 153 -1.75 -3.57 0.93
N ALA A 154 -2.99 -3.84 1.33
CA ALA A 154 -3.73 -2.94 2.19
C ALA A 154 -3.21 -3.06 3.64
N ASP A 155 -3.26 -1.99 4.42
CA ASP A 155 -2.92 -2.01 5.84
C ASP A 155 -4.06 -2.61 6.69
N HIS A 156 -5.30 -2.41 6.26
CA HIS A 156 -6.52 -3.01 6.80
C HIS A 156 -7.66 -2.93 5.79
N GLY A 157 -8.74 -3.66 6.03
CA GLY A 157 -9.99 -3.54 5.29
C GLY A 157 -10.95 -2.54 5.93
N ASN A 158 -12.14 -2.45 5.37
CA ASN A 158 -13.26 -1.65 5.86
C ASN A 158 -14.55 -2.47 5.82
N GLU A 159 -15.43 -2.23 6.79
CA GLU A 159 -16.84 -2.54 6.67
C GLU A 159 -17.49 -1.49 5.78
N VAL A 160 -18.32 -1.89 4.82
CA VAL A 160 -19.06 -0.98 3.94
C VAL A 160 -20.50 -1.48 3.79
N PHE A 161 -21.17 -1.67 4.93
CA PHE A 161 -22.52 -2.23 5.06
C PHE A 161 -22.62 -3.72 4.65
N ASP A 162 -21.52 -4.47 4.66
CA ASP A 162 -21.52 -5.88 4.25
C ASP A 162 -22.20 -6.78 5.30
N GLU A 163 -21.73 -6.73 6.54
CA GLU A 163 -22.27 -7.56 7.65
C GLU A 163 -23.01 -6.68 8.69
N LEU A 164 -22.64 -5.42 8.78
CA LEU A 164 -23.16 -4.45 9.72
C LEU A 164 -23.66 -3.20 9.00
N HIS A 165 -24.69 -2.53 9.57
CA HIS A 165 -25.15 -1.22 9.06
C HIS A 165 -24.21 -0.08 9.48
N ILE A 166 -22.94 -0.22 9.13
CA ILE A 166 -21.88 0.78 9.37
C ILE A 166 -20.95 0.86 8.16
N HIS A 167 -20.14 1.91 8.09
CA HIS A 167 -19.04 2.02 7.13
C HIS A 167 -17.78 2.54 7.81
N GLY A 168 -16.62 2.10 7.31
CA GLY A 168 -15.32 2.41 7.86
C GLY A 168 -14.79 1.28 8.74
N ARG A 169 -14.08 1.63 9.82
CA ARG A 169 -13.47 0.68 10.73
C ARG A 169 -13.96 0.88 12.16
N LEU A 170 -14.32 -0.21 12.81
CA LEU A 170 -14.61 -0.21 14.24
C LEU A 170 -13.35 -0.42 15.06
N PHE A 171 -13.03 0.52 15.94
CA PHE A 171 -11.93 0.41 16.90
C PHE A 171 -12.32 -0.37 18.17
N THR A 172 -13.32 -1.24 18.09
CA THR A 172 -13.81 -2.07 19.20
C THR A 172 -13.30 -3.51 19.06
N SER A 173 -13.45 -4.33 20.09
CA SER A 173 -13.09 -5.75 20.04
C SER A 173 -13.79 -6.44 18.87
N PRO A 174 -13.05 -7.09 17.95
CA PRO A 174 -13.63 -7.67 16.77
C PRO A 174 -14.56 -8.83 17.12
N THR A 175 -15.76 -8.83 16.54
CA THR A 175 -16.58 -10.04 16.39
C THR A 175 -16.08 -10.81 15.15
N LYS A 176 -16.52 -12.06 14.96
CA LYS A 176 -16.10 -12.86 13.79
C LYS A 176 -16.42 -12.20 12.45
N SER A 177 -17.58 -11.52 12.33
CA SER A 177 -18.01 -10.85 11.11
C SER A 177 -17.17 -9.61 10.83
N ILE A 178 -16.95 -8.75 11.84
CA ILE A 178 -16.08 -7.56 11.72
C ILE A 178 -14.65 -7.98 11.32
N ALA A 179 -14.13 -9.05 11.94
CA ALA A 179 -12.78 -9.51 11.65
C ALA A 179 -12.58 -9.83 10.17
N LYS A 180 -13.57 -10.42 9.48
CA LYS A 180 -13.43 -10.76 8.07
C LYS A 180 -13.19 -9.52 7.21
N ASN A 181 -14.09 -8.55 7.25
CA ASN A 181 -14.05 -7.38 6.36
C ASN A 181 -12.94 -6.37 6.72
N GLU A 182 -12.53 -6.32 7.99
CA GLU A 182 -11.47 -5.41 8.44
C GLU A 182 -10.05 -6.03 8.39
N TYR A 183 -9.91 -7.37 8.41
CA TYR A 183 -8.62 -8.05 8.53
C TYR A 183 -8.27 -8.98 7.37
N GLU A 184 -9.24 -9.45 6.58
CA GLU A 184 -8.95 -10.13 5.31
C GLU A 184 -8.71 -9.07 4.23
N ILE A 185 -7.45 -8.84 3.89
CA ILE A 185 -7.02 -7.77 3.01
C ILE A 185 -6.43 -8.29 1.70
N PRO A 186 -6.57 -7.57 0.59
CA PRO A 186 -5.93 -7.94 -0.67
C PRO A 186 -4.41 -7.73 -0.58
N MET A 187 -3.68 -8.73 -1.08
CA MET A 187 -2.24 -8.64 -1.33
C MET A 187 -1.91 -9.33 -2.64
N TRP A 188 -1.02 -8.73 -3.42
CA TRP A 188 -0.46 -9.37 -4.60
C TRP A 188 0.99 -8.94 -4.84
N ILE A 189 1.70 -9.78 -5.60
CA ILE A 189 3.08 -9.56 -6.03
C ILE A 189 3.08 -9.60 -7.56
N TRP A 190 3.49 -8.50 -8.18
CA TRP A 190 3.72 -8.43 -9.61
C TRP A 190 5.23 -8.37 -9.87
N CYS A 191 5.69 -9.19 -10.83
CA CYS A 191 7.07 -9.23 -11.27
C CYS A 191 7.15 -8.84 -12.74
N SER A 192 8.00 -7.90 -13.11
CA SER A 192 8.27 -7.56 -14.50
C SER A 192 8.84 -8.75 -15.27
N ASN A 193 8.80 -8.69 -16.59
CA ASN A 193 9.38 -9.76 -17.43
C ASN A 193 10.88 -9.88 -17.22
N GLU A 194 11.57 -8.74 -17.07
CA GLU A 194 13.01 -8.72 -16.81
C GLU A 194 13.35 -9.32 -15.44
N TYR A 195 12.58 -9.01 -14.39
CA TYR A 195 12.79 -9.63 -13.08
C TYR A 195 12.58 -11.16 -13.13
N LYS A 196 11.52 -11.63 -13.80
CA LYS A 196 11.26 -13.07 -13.99
C LYS A 196 12.40 -13.78 -14.73
N ARG A 197 12.96 -13.12 -15.74
CA ARG A 197 14.09 -13.64 -16.51
C ARG A 197 15.35 -13.78 -15.65
N LEU A 198 15.64 -12.78 -14.82
CA LEU A 198 16.82 -12.76 -13.95
C LEU A 198 16.67 -13.64 -12.70
N ASN A 199 15.43 -13.79 -12.20
CA ASN A 199 15.13 -14.48 -10.95
C ASN A 199 14.03 -15.55 -11.13
N PRO A 200 14.18 -16.53 -12.04
CA PRO A 200 13.12 -17.47 -12.41
C PRO A 200 12.64 -18.33 -11.23
N GLN A 201 13.53 -18.69 -10.32
CA GLN A 201 13.17 -19.50 -9.14
C GLN A 201 12.34 -18.68 -8.14
N ILE A 202 12.67 -17.42 -7.93
CA ILE A 202 11.91 -16.53 -7.02
C ILE A 202 10.51 -16.28 -7.61
N ALA A 203 10.41 -16.02 -8.90
CA ALA A 203 9.13 -15.85 -9.59
C ALA A 203 8.25 -17.11 -9.49
N LYS A 204 8.84 -18.30 -9.65
CA LYS A 204 8.14 -19.59 -9.46
C LYS A 204 7.66 -19.75 -8.02
N ASN A 205 8.48 -19.40 -7.04
CA ASN A 205 8.10 -19.49 -5.63
C ASN A 205 6.93 -18.56 -5.30
N ALA A 206 6.90 -17.35 -5.87
CA ALA A 206 5.79 -16.41 -5.73
C ALA A 206 4.48 -17.01 -6.30
N MET A 207 4.53 -17.62 -7.47
CA MET A 207 3.37 -18.32 -8.05
C MET A 207 2.86 -19.47 -7.17
N ASN A 208 3.76 -20.23 -6.57
CA ASN A 208 3.40 -21.35 -5.68
C ASN A 208 2.82 -20.86 -4.34
N ALA A 209 2.98 -19.59 -4.00
CA ALA A 209 2.53 -19.01 -2.73
C ALA A 209 1.11 -18.41 -2.78
N VAL A 210 0.48 -18.30 -3.96
CA VAL A 210 -0.80 -17.61 -4.18
C VAL A 210 -1.91 -17.99 -3.20
N ASN A 211 -1.97 -19.27 -2.79
CA ASN A 211 -3.01 -19.78 -1.88
C ASN A 211 -2.50 -20.03 -0.44
N LYS A 212 -1.29 -19.58 -0.12
CA LYS A 212 -0.77 -19.73 1.26
C LYS A 212 -1.30 -18.59 2.14
N PRO A 213 -1.72 -18.86 3.37
CA PRO A 213 -2.09 -17.81 4.30
C PRO A 213 -0.89 -16.93 4.61
N PHE A 214 -1.11 -15.61 4.71
CA PHE A 214 -0.07 -14.63 4.93
C PHE A 214 -0.50 -13.59 5.96
N LEU A 215 0.42 -13.20 6.81
CA LEU A 215 0.23 -12.09 7.75
C LEU A 215 1.08 -10.90 7.32
N ILE A 216 0.50 -9.71 7.38
CA ILE A 216 1.16 -8.45 7.01
C ILE A 216 2.48 -8.22 7.78
N ASP A 217 2.58 -8.73 9.01
CA ASP A 217 3.80 -8.70 9.82
C ASP A 217 5.00 -9.41 9.16
N ASP A 218 4.74 -10.27 8.18
CA ASP A 218 5.75 -11.04 7.47
C ASP A 218 6.24 -10.38 6.18
N ILE A 219 5.69 -9.22 5.80
CA ILE A 219 6.15 -8.44 4.65
C ILE A 219 7.67 -8.18 4.67
N PRO A 220 8.32 -7.84 5.80
CA PRO A 220 9.77 -7.68 5.83
C PRO A 220 10.55 -8.90 5.36
N GLN A 221 10.05 -10.12 5.65
CA GLN A 221 10.67 -11.38 5.21
C GLN A 221 10.60 -11.52 3.69
N VAL A 222 9.41 -11.26 3.12
CA VAL A 222 9.16 -11.32 1.68
C VAL A 222 10.01 -10.28 0.94
N LEU A 223 10.00 -9.04 1.38
CA LEU A 223 10.78 -7.94 0.77
C LEU A 223 12.28 -8.26 0.73
N CYS A 224 12.84 -8.69 1.87
CA CYS A 224 14.26 -9.02 1.95
C CYS A 224 14.62 -10.23 1.07
N TYR A 225 13.73 -11.23 0.99
CA TYR A 225 13.92 -12.39 0.10
C TYR A 225 13.95 -11.99 -1.38
N LEU A 226 12.98 -11.18 -1.82
CA LEU A 226 12.90 -10.67 -3.19
C LEU A 226 14.12 -9.82 -3.57
N ALA A 227 14.66 -9.08 -2.61
CA ALA A 227 15.86 -8.26 -2.77
C ALA A 227 17.19 -9.01 -2.59
N GLY A 228 17.15 -10.31 -2.26
CA GLY A 228 18.36 -11.09 -1.98
C GLY A 228 19.10 -10.68 -0.70
N ILE A 229 18.46 -9.94 0.21
CA ILE A 229 19.05 -9.46 1.46
C ILE A 229 19.09 -10.60 2.47
N LYS A 230 20.28 -10.85 3.04
CA LYS A 230 20.49 -11.81 4.12
C LYS A 230 20.73 -11.10 5.44
N SER A 231 20.07 -11.56 6.51
CA SER A 231 20.21 -10.99 7.84
C SER A 231 19.82 -12.02 8.91
N ASN A 232 20.46 -11.95 10.08
CA ASN A 232 20.12 -12.76 11.24
C ASN A 232 18.73 -12.43 11.84
N TYR A 233 18.11 -11.33 11.41
CA TYR A 233 16.74 -10.93 11.79
C TYR A 233 15.67 -11.59 10.93
N LEU A 234 16.06 -12.25 9.82
CA LEU A 234 15.12 -12.91 8.92
C LEU A 234 14.86 -14.34 9.39
N ARG A 235 13.60 -14.75 9.26
CA ARG A 235 13.09 -16.07 9.63
C ARG A 235 12.49 -16.73 8.40
N ASN A 236 13.17 -17.75 7.88
CA ASN A 236 12.74 -18.43 6.65
C ASN A 236 11.35 -19.05 6.80
N GLU A 237 10.99 -19.52 7.98
CA GLU A 237 9.69 -20.11 8.30
C GLU A 237 8.53 -19.10 8.23
N ARG A 238 8.84 -17.79 8.26
CA ARG A 238 7.89 -16.70 8.11
C ARG A 238 7.88 -16.11 6.69
N ASN A 239 8.71 -16.61 5.79
CA ASN A 239 8.75 -16.18 4.42
C ASN A 239 7.88 -17.08 3.54
N ILE A 240 6.71 -16.59 3.14
CA ILE A 240 5.76 -17.33 2.30
C ILE A 240 6.37 -17.77 0.95
N LEU A 241 7.43 -17.12 0.48
CA LEU A 241 8.14 -17.42 -0.78
C LEU A 241 9.26 -18.43 -0.59
N SER A 242 9.58 -18.83 0.64
CA SER A 242 10.56 -19.90 0.88
C SER A 242 10.06 -21.23 0.30
N PRO A 243 10.97 -22.05 -0.27
CA PRO A 243 10.65 -23.36 -0.79
C PRO A 243 9.97 -24.27 0.22
#